data_68bf564bd99c43d1719990e39c1a5a5e
#
_entry.id   68bf564bd99c43d1719990e39c1a5a5e
#
_cell.length_a   1.000
_cell.length_b   1.000
_cell.length_c   1.000
_cell.angle_alpha   90.00
_cell.angle_beta   90.00
_cell.angle_gamma   90.00
#
_symmetry.space_group_name_H-M   'P 1'
#
loop_
_entity.id
_entity.type
_entity.pdbx_description
1 polymer ?
#
loop_
_entity_poly.entity_id
_entity_poly.type
_entity_poly.pdbx_seq_one_letter_code
_entity_poly.pdbx_strand_id
1 'polypeptide(L)'
;MKAGVLFSGGKDSALAAVLLSRDYEIELNTFVFSAEQDPSSARKAAGILGFPWKKRIFEQGFIESVANMVVACGYPNEAILEVHRHALAMLCREYPIVADGTRMDDRVPVLSRDEVRSLQDRTGCSYIRPLLGYGWREVNRLAERYFRTVVGETGEIENGDYERWIREALQDRGLDVLSFFPRDHRHSVVLERGPGIIRVNAYE
;
A
#
# COMPACT_ATOMS: atom_id res chain seq x y z
N MET A 1 13.70 -7.86 14.75
CA MET A 1 12.35 -7.38 15.13
C MET A 1 11.48 -7.40 13.89
N LYS A 2 10.22 -7.85 14.00
CA LYS A 2 9.32 -8.00 12.85
C LYS A 2 8.66 -6.67 12.49
N ALA A 3 8.62 -6.35 11.18
CA ALA A 3 7.96 -5.18 10.65
C ALA A 3 6.85 -5.57 9.67
N GLY A 4 5.63 -5.10 9.90
CA GLY A 4 4.49 -5.21 8.99
C GLY A 4 4.52 -4.07 7.98
N VAL A 5 4.68 -4.38 6.69
CA VAL A 5 4.67 -3.36 5.64
C VAL A 5 3.34 -3.40 4.90
N LEU A 6 2.68 -2.26 4.81
CA LEU A 6 1.50 -2.09 3.97
C LEU A 6 1.91 -2.14 2.50
N PHE A 7 1.36 -3.09 1.74
CA PHE A 7 1.91 -3.50 0.46
C PHE A 7 0.86 -3.63 -0.63
N SER A 8 0.99 -2.85 -1.69
CA SER A 8 0.12 -2.90 -2.88
C SER A 8 0.70 -3.72 -4.05
N GLY A 9 1.95 -4.17 -3.96
CA GLY A 9 2.69 -4.74 -5.08
C GLY A 9 3.37 -3.69 -5.97
N GLY A 10 3.13 -2.41 -5.71
CA GLY A 10 3.73 -1.28 -6.39
C GLY A 10 5.18 -1.00 -5.96
N LYS A 11 5.89 -0.20 -6.77
CA LYS A 11 7.31 0.10 -6.56
C LYS A 11 7.60 0.77 -5.23
N ASP A 12 6.72 1.66 -4.76
CA ASP A 12 6.96 2.48 -3.58
C ASP A 12 6.92 1.62 -2.32
N SER A 13 5.87 0.81 -2.14
CA SER A 13 5.78 -0.12 -1.02
C SER A 13 6.84 -1.24 -1.09
N ALA A 14 7.22 -1.67 -2.31
CA ALA A 14 8.31 -2.62 -2.52
C ALA A 14 9.67 -2.04 -2.10
N LEU A 15 9.97 -0.80 -2.51
CA LEU A 15 11.21 -0.14 -2.13
C LEU A 15 11.29 0.11 -0.63
N ALA A 16 10.19 0.53 0.00
CA ALA A 16 10.11 0.67 1.44
C ALA A 16 10.45 -0.63 2.17
N ALA A 17 9.87 -1.75 1.73
CA ALA A 17 10.16 -3.07 2.28
C ALA A 17 11.64 -3.47 2.11
N VAL A 18 12.20 -3.27 0.92
CA VAL A 18 13.62 -3.57 0.64
C VAL A 18 14.56 -2.74 1.51
N LEU A 19 14.30 -1.44 1.67
CA LEU A 19 15.14 -0.57 2.51
C LEU A 19 15.12 -1.01 3.98
N LEU A 20 13.94 -1.38 4.50
CA LEU A 20 13.78 -1.81 5.88
C LEU A 20 14.29 -3.24 6.14
N SER A 21 14.40 -4.08 5.12
CA SER A 21 14.83 -5.48 5.27
C SER A 21 16.28 -5.66 5.74
N ARG A 22 17.03 -4.58 5.77
CA ARG A 22 18.40 -4.57 6.33
C ARG A 22 18.42 -4.66 7.85
N ASP A 23 17.38 -4.15 8.51
CA ASP A 23 17.33 -3.97 9.96
C ASP A 23 16.14 -4.71 10.60
N TYR A 24 15.13 -5.10 9.79
CA TYR A 24 13.89 -5.72 10.24
C TYR A 24 13.55 -6.98 9.44
N GLU A 25 12.88 -7.91 10.10
CA GLU A 25 12.22 -9.07 9.49
C GLU A 25 10.90 -8.60 8.87
N ILE A 26 10.83 -8.57 7.54
CA ILE A 26 9.69 -8.00 6.80
C ILE A 26 8.58 -9.01 6.61
N GLU A 27 7.34 -8.59 6.87
CA GLU A 27 6.12 -9.27 6.41
C GLU A 27 5.23 -8.28 5.66
N LEU A 28 4.94 -8.58 4.40
CA LEU A 28 4.12 -7.75 3.53
C LEU A 28 2.64 -8.00 3.78
N ASN A 29 1.83 -6.94 3.85
CA ASN A 29 0.41 -7.03 4.15
C ASN A 29 -0.40 -6.27 3.10
N THR A 30 -1.30 -6.97 2.40
CA THR A 30 -2.21 -6.40 1.41
C THR A 30 -3.64 -6.52 1.89
N PHE A 31 -4.36 -5.40 1.91
CA PHE A 31 -5.72 -5.34 2.38
C PHE A 31 -6.73 -5.43 1.24
N VAL A 32 -7.80 -6.16 1.50
CA VAL A 32 -8.98 -6.30 0.65
C VAL A 32 -10.25 -6.12 1.49
N PHE A 33 -11.38 -5.87 0.85
CA PHE A 33 -12.65 -5.64 1.54
C PHE A 33 -13.50 -6.91 1.68
N SER A 34 -13.17 -7.96 0.92
CA SER A 34 -13.86 -9.26 1.05
C SER A 34 -12.91 -10.44 0.82
N ALA A 35 -13.35 -11.62 1.23
CA ALA A 35 -12.56 -12.86 1.08
C ALA A 35 -12.40 -13.28 -0.38
N GLU A 36 -13.37 -12.94 -1.23
CA GLU A 36 -13.44 -13.27 -2.66
C GLU A 36 -12.47 -12.44 -3.50
N GLN A 37 -12.11 -11.23 -3.04
CA GLN A 37 -11.17 -10.37 -3.73
C GLN A 37 -9.76 -10.99 -3.70
N ASP A 38 -9.13 -11.14 -4.87
CA ASP A 38 -7.78 -11.71 -5.00
C ASP A 38 -6.75 -10.65 -5.43
N PRO A 39 -5.88 -10.18 -4.52
CA PRO A 39 -4.76 -9.31 -4.85
C PRO A 39 -3.57 -10.10 -5.41
N SER A 40 -3.80 -10.87 -6.48
CA SER A 40 -2.85 -11.81 -7.06
C SER A 40 -1.55 -11.14 -7.51
N SER A 41 -1.62 -9.91 -8.03
CA SER A 41 -0.46 -9.11 -8.44
C SER A 41 0.44 -8.76 -7.25
N ALA A 42 -0.14 -8.34 -6.11
CA ALA A 42 0.62 -8.08 -4.90
C ALA A 42 1.26 -9.36 -4.35
N ARG A 43 0.53 -10.49 -4.35
CA ARG A 43 1.08 -11.79 -3.95
C ARG A 43 2.26 -12.22 -4.85
N LYS A 44 2.14 -12.06 -6.16
CA LYS A 44 3.22 -12.35 -7.11
C LYS A 44 4.44 -11.45 -6.86
N ALA A 45 4.21 -10.14 -6.69
CA ALA A 45 5.27 -9.18 -6.38
C ALA A 45 6.00 -9.52 -5.08
N ALA A 46 5.28 -9.94 -4.03
CA ALA A 46 5.87 -10.41 -2.78
C ALA A 46 6.75 -11.64 -2.97
N GLY A 47 6.32 -12.61 -3.79
CA GLY A 47 7.11 -13.78 -4.16
C GLY A 47 8.39 -13.42 -4.92
N ILE A 48 8.32 -12.45 -5.82
CA ILE A 48 9.49 -11.91 -6.55
C ILE A 48 10.48 -11.28 -5.58
N LEU A 49 10.01 -10.50 -4.61
CA LEU A 49 10.84 -9.86 -3.59
C LEU A 49 11.40 -10.87 -2.58
N GLY A 50 10.74 -12.02 -2.41
CA GLY A 50 11.15 -13.06 -1.47
C GLY A 50 10.76 -12.78 -0.02
N PHE A 51 9.76 -11.93 0.23
CA PHE A 51 9.25 -11.65 1.56
C PHE A 51 7.97 -12.43 1.86
N PRO A 52 7.74 -12.86 3.12
CA PRO A 52 6.45 -13.35 3.57
C PRO A 52 5.34 -12.36 3.29
N TRP A 53 4.17 -12.88 2.90
CA TRP A 53 3.03 -12.05 2.52
C TRP A 53 1.74 -12.56 3.17
N LYS A 54 0.89 -11.61 3.57
CA LYS A 54 -0.45 -11.86 4.12
C LYS A 54 -1.51 -11.05 3.40
N LYS A 55 -2.60 -11.72 3.04
CA LYS A 55 -3.87 -11.09 2.69
C LYS A 55 -4.59 -10.70 3.99
N ARG A 56 -5.04 -9.47 4.07
CA ARG A 56 -5.82 -8.92 5.17
C ARG A 56 -7.20 -8.55 4.68
N ILE A 57 -8.21 -8.75 5.49
CA ILE A 57 -9.58 -8.44 5.13
C ILE A 57 -10.09 -7.41 6.13
N PHE A 58 -10.65 -6.32 5.61
CA PHE A 58 -11.36 -5.34 6.43
C PHE A 58 -12.67 -5.93 6.96
N GLU A 59 -13.24 -5.31 7.98
CA GLU A 59 -14.53 -5.71 8.52
C GLU A 59 -15.64 -5.58 7.48
N GLN A 60 -16.64 -6.42 7.63
CA GLN A 60 -17.82 -6.42 6.77
C GLN A 60 -18.52 -5.05 6.80
N GLY A 61 -18.93 -4.56 5.63
CA GLY A 61 -19.63 -3.29 5.50
C GLY A 61 -18.69 -2.07 5.40
N PHE A 62 -17.39 -2.24 5.54
CA PHE A 62 -16.46 -1.10 5.46
C PHE A 62 -16.40 -0.51 4.05
N ILE A 63 -16.46 -1.33 2.99
CA ILE A 63 -16.45 -0.84 1.61
C ILE A 63 -17.66 0.04 1.31
N GLU A 64 -18.83 -0.27 1.86
CA GLU A 64 -20.04 0.53 1.71
C GLU A 64 -19.87 1.92 2.32
N SER A 65 -19.27 2.00 3.51
CA SER A 65 -18.97 3.27 4.17
C SER A 65 -17.97 4.10 3.37
N VAL A 66 -16.93 3.47 2.84
CA VAL A 66 -15.90 4.10 1.98
C VAL A 66 -16.53 4.63 0.69
N ALA A 67 -17.35 3.83 0.01
CA ALA A 67 -18.03 4.26 -1.22
C ALA A 67 -19.01 5.42 -0.95
N ASN A 68 -19.75 5.39 0.15
CA ASN A 68 -20.62 6.50 0.56
C ASN A 68 -19.82 7.79 0.80
N MET A 69 -18.63 7.68 1.40
CA MET A 69 -17.75 8.83 1.60
C MET A 69 -17.28 9.44 0.28
N VAL A 70 -16.92 8.62 -0.73
CA VAL A 70 -16.55 9.11 -2.06
C VAL A 70 -17.71 9.89 -2.69
N VAL A 71 -18.92 9.32 -2.62
CA VAL A 71 -20.13 9.96 -3.18
C VAL A 71 -20.44 11.28 -2.47
N ALA A 72 -20.36 11.31 -1.15
CA ALA A 72 -20.65 12.49 -0.34
C ALA A 72 -19.63 13.62 -0.58
N CYS A 73 -18.34 13.29 -0.72
CA CYS A 73 -17.26 14.25 -0.94
C CYS A 73 -17.16 14.69 -2.41
N GLY A 74 -17.63 13.87 -3.36
CA GLY A 74 -17.46 14.10 -4.79
C GLY A 74 -16.06 13.78 -5.34
N TYR A 75 -15.14 13.28 -4.49
CA TYR A 75 -13.78 12.86 -4.84
C TYR A 75 -13.26 11.82 -3.81
N PRO A 76 -12.23 11.01 -4.15
CA PRO A 76 -11.88 9.83 -3.38
C PRO A 76 -10.90 10.07 -2.23
N ASN A 77 -10.28 11.25 -2.11
CA ASN A 77 -9.12 11.47 -1.26
C ASN A 77 -9.36 11.12 0.22
N GLU A 78 -10.48 11.61 0.79
CA GLU A 78 -10.82 11.33 2.20
C GLU A 78 -11.11 9.85 2.42
N ALA A 79 -11.79 9.22 1.47
CA ALA A 79 -12.10 7.80 1.52
C ALA A 79 -10.82 6.93 1.48
N ILE A 80 -9.90 7.24 0.56
CA ILE A 80 -8.59 6.55 0.47
C ILE A 80 -7.78 6.77 1.76
N LEU A 81 -7.76 7.98 2.29
CA LEU A 81 -7.06 8.29 3.53
C LEU A 81 -7.66 7.53 4.73
N GLU A 82 -8.99 7.40 4.80
CA GLU A 82 -9.65 6.64 5.86
C GLU A 82 -9.33 5.15 5.79
N VAL A 83 -9.35 4.56 4.59
CA VAL A 83 -8.93 3.16 4.40
C VAL A 83 -7.48 2.96 4.84
N HIS A 84 -6.61 3.89 4.50
CA HIS A 84 -5.20 3.83 4.88
C HIS A 84 -5.00 3.92 6.39
N ARG A 85 -5.69 4.85 7.06
CA ARG A 85 -5.70 4.98 8.54
C ARG A 85 -6.12 3.68 9.20
N HIS A 86 -7.20 3.08 8.67
CA HIS A 86 -7.75 1.85 9.20
C HIS A 86 -6.78 0.67 9.05
N ALA A 87 -6.19 0.52 7.85
CA ALA A 87 -5.17 -0.50 7.60
C ALA A 87 -3.96 -0.37 8.53
N LEU A 88 -3.43 0.84 8.70
CA LEU A 88 -2.32 1.10 9.62
C LEU A 88 -2.71 0.79 11.07
N ALA A 89 -3.91 1.18 11.51
CA ALA A 89 -4.37 0.90 12.87
C ALA A 89 -4.52 -0.61 13.14
N MET A 90 -4.95 -1.38 12.15
CA MET A 90 -4.99 -2.85 12.24
C MET A 90 -3.59 -3.45 12.36
N LEU A 91 -2.65 -3.01 11.52
CA LEU A 91 -1.27 -3.50 11.57
C LEU A 91 -0.55 -3.12 12.86
N CYS A 92 -0.74 -1.90 13.35
CA CYS A 92 -0.12 -1.42 14.59
C CYS A 92 -0.57 -2.17 15.86
N ARG A 93 -1.64 -2.95 15.80
CA ARG A 93 -2.06 -3.85 16.88
C ARG A 93 -1.31 -5.17 16.88
N GLU A 94 -0.71 -5.55 15.74
CA GLU A 94 -0.06 -6.84 15.55
C GLU A 94 1.46 -6.75 15.46
N TYR A 95 1.98 -5.62 14.95
CA TYR A 95 3.41 -5.44 14.71
C TYR A 95 3.97 -4.32 15.57
N PRO A 96 5.15 -4.52 16.19
CA PRO A 96 5.84 -3.44 16.89
C PRO A 96 6.34 -2.34 15.95
N ILE A 97 6.58 -2.70 14.69
CA ILE A 97 6.97 -1.78 13.61
C ILE A 97 6.00 -1.93 12.46
N VAL A 98 5.46 -0.81 11.98
CA VAL A 98 4.60 -0.74 10.78
C VAL A 98 5.20 0.27 9.80
N ALA A 99 5.13 -0.03 8.51
CA ALA A 99 5.64 0.87 7.50
C ALA A 99 4.77 0.86 6.24
N ASP A 100 4.93 1.91 5.43
CA ASP A 100 4.37 2.01 4.08
C ASP A 100 5.33 2.69 3.09
N GLY A 101 4.87 2.83 1.85
CA GLY A 101 5.62 3.45 0.76
C GLY A 101 5.34 4.94 0.55
N THR A 102 4.80 5.66 1.54
CA THR A 102 4.51 7.10 1.42
C THR A 102 5.78 7.90 1.11
N ARG A 103 5.72 8.70 0.03
CA ARG A 103 6.81 9.57 -0.44
C ARG A 103 6.60 11.02 0.00
N MET A 104 7.63 11.83 -0.22
CA MET A 104 7.61 13.27 0.06
C MET A 104 6.55 14.03 -0.76
N ASP A 105 6.33 13.63 -2.02
CA ASP A 105 5.46 14.29 -2.98
C ASP A 105 4.08 13.64 -3.16
N ASP A 106 3.75 12.66 -2.32
CA ASP A 106 2.41 12.07 -2.30
C ASP A 106 1.38 13.06 -1.73
N ARG A 107 0.20 13.06 -2.33
CA ARG A 107 -0.93 13.87 -1.85
C ARG A 107 -1.84 13.06 -0.94
N VAL A 108 -2.12 11.82 -1.33
CA VAL A 108 -3.01 10.88 -0.64
C VAL A 108 -2.51 9.46 -0.92
N PRO A 109 -2.53 8.58 0.09
CA PRO A 109 -2.81 8.85 1.51
C PRO A 109 -1.56 9.37 2.25
N VAL A 110 -1.70 10.42 3.03
CA VAL A 110 -0.61 10.94 3.88
C VAL A 110 -1.17 11.30 5.26
N LEU A 111 -0.73 10.60 6.30
CA LEU A 111 -1.07 10.94 7.67
C LEU A 111 -0.29 12.20 8.13
N SER A 112 -1.00 13.11 8.79
CA SER A 112 -0.39 14.25 9.46
C SER A 112 0.51 13.79 10.63
N ARG A 113 1.36 14.70 11.13
CA ARG A 113 2.23 14.40 12.29
C ARG A 113 1.42 14.05 13.55
N ASP A 114 0.30 14.73 13.76
CA ASP A 114 -0.55 14.50 14.92
C ASP A 114 -1.28 13.16 14.84
N GLU A 115 -1.72 12.76 13.65
CA GLU A 115 -2.30 11.43 13.41
C GLU A 115 -1.28 10.31 13.64
N VAL A 116 -0.06 10.47 13.13
CA VAL A 116 1.04 9.53 13.37
C VAL A 116 1.33 9.40 14.84
N ARG A 117 1.48 10.52 15.56
CA ARG A 117 1.72 10.53 17.00
C ARG A 117 0.58 9.84 17.75
N SER A 118 -0.67 10.23 17.47
CA SER A 118 -1.84 9.61 18.07
C SER A 118 -1.93 8.09 17.83
N LEU A 119 -1.59 7.64 16.63
CA LEU A 119 -1.55 6.21 16.29
C LEU A 119 -0.50 5.49 17.16
N GLN A 120 0.72 6.00 17.21
CA GLN A 120 1.82 5.42 17.98
C GLN A 120 1.53 5.42 19.49
N ASP A 121 1.01 6.52 20.03
CA ASP A 121 0.69 6.64 21.46
C ASP A 121 -0.40 5.64 21.88
N ARG A 122 -1.40 5.40 21.02
CA ARG A 122 -2.51 4.47 21.31
C ARG A 122 -2.14 2.99 21.16
N THR A 123 -1.19 2.67 20.30
CA THR A 123 -0.90 1.27 19.95
C THR A 123 0.44 0.79 20.48
N GLY A 124 1.35 1.69 20.82
CA GLY A 124 2.73 1.37 21.20
C GLY A 124 3.59 0.93 20.00
N CYS A 125 3.07 0.95 18.76
CA CYS A 125 3.84 0.62 17.57
C CYS A 125 4.65 1.83 17.08
N SER A 126 5.75 1.58 16.37
CA SER A 126 6.48 2.61 15.63
C SER A 126 6.05 2.59 14.17
N TYR A 127 5.52 3.71 13.67
CA TYR A 127 5.17 3.84 12.26
C TYR A 127 6.28 4.54 11.47
N ILE A 128 6.81 3.85 10.47
CA ILE A 128 7.97 4.27 9.68
C ILE A 128 7.55 4.54 8.23
N ARG A 129 7.99 5.66 7.68
CA ARG A 129 7.82 6.03 6.27
C ARG A 129 9.20 6.19 5.63
N PRO A 130 9.81 5.12 5.12
CA PRO A 130 11.21 5.14 4.67
C PRO A 130 11.45 6.08 3.48
N LEU A 131 10.40 6.34 2.69
CA LEU A 131 10.48 7.15 1.48
C LEU A 131 10.09 8.62 1.68
N LEU A 132 9.74 9.05 2.89
CA LEU A 132 9.22 10.39 3.16
C LEU A 132 10.20 11.53 2.81
N GLY A 133 11.49 11.23 2.71
CA GLY A 133 12.53 12.19 2.27
C GLY A 133 12.80 12.16 0.76
N TYR A 134 12.11 11.33 -0.02
CA TYR A 134 12.37 11.13 -1.44
C TYR A 134 11.13 11.48 -2.28
N GLY A 135 11.34 12.27 -3.36
CA GLY A 135 10.33 12.46 -4.39
C GLY A 135 10.33 11.33 -5.42
N TRP A 136 9.32 11.30 -6.28
CA TRP A 136 9.09 10.23 -7.25
C TRP A 136 10.29 9.91 -8.17
N ARG A 137 11.08 10.92 -8.56
CA ARG A 137 12.25 10.73 -9.42
C ARG A 137 13.32 9.89 -8.74
N GLU A 138 13.58 10.20 -7.48
CA GLU A 138 14.60 9.49 -6.71
C GLU A 138 14.14 8.09 -6.35
N VAL A 139 12.86 7.94 -6.00
CA VAL A 139 12.25 6.62 -5.75
C VAL A 139 12.33 5.74 -6.99
N ASN A 140 12.06 6.26 -8.19
CA ASN A 140 12.23 5.51 -9.45
C ASN A 140 13.67 5.06 -9.65
N ARG A 141 14.63 5.99 -9.52
CA ARG A 141 16.07 5.69 -9.66
C ARG A 141 16.57 4.63 -8.67
N LEU A 142 16.08 4.67 -7.44
CA LEU A 142 16.43 3.69 -6.42
C LEU A 142 15.76 2.33 -6.69
N ALA A 143 14.49 2.35 -7.07
CA ALA A 143 13.73 1.12 -7.35
C ALA A 143 14.37 0.29 -8.48
N GLU A 144 14.85 0.94 -9.54
CA GLU A 144 15.52 0.28 -10.69
C GLU A 144 16.75 -0.56 -10.28
N ARG A 145 17.37 -0.28 -9.14
CA ARG A 145 18.46 -1.11 -8.60
C ARG A 145 18.01 -2.45 -8.06
N TYR A 146 16.78 -2.53 -7.59
CA TYR A 146 16.27 -3.68 -6.85
C TYR A 146 15.29 -4.54 -7.65
N PHE A 147 14.50 -3.91 -8.54
CA PHE A 147 13.48 -4.61 -9.32
C PHE A 147 13.10 -3.85 -10.59
N ARG A 148 12.51 -4.57 -11.52
CA ARG A 148 11.83 -4.00 -12.68
C ARG A 148 10.35 -3.87 -12.40
N THR A 149 9.75 -2.80 -12.90
CA THR A 149 8.33 -2.52 -12.78
C THR A 149 7.69 -2.30 -14.13
N VAL A 150 6.42 -2.67 -14.25
CA VAL A 150 5.55 -2.17 -15.32
C VAL A 150 4.73 -1.01 -14.74
N VAL A 151 4.47 -0.02 -15.57
CA VAL A 151 3.63 1.14 -15.26
C VAL A 151 2.49 1.18 -16.26
N GLY A 152 1.27 1.32 -15.78
CA GLY A 152 0.06 1.43 -16.61
C GLY A 152 -1.04 2.17 -15.88
N GLU A 153 -2.14 2.40 -16.57
CA GLU A 153 -3.29 3.10 -16.00
C GLU A 153 -4.09 2.19 -15.06
N THR A 154 -4.83 2.82 -14.15
CA THR A 154 -5.77 2.12 -13.26
C THR A 154 -6.83 1.41 -14.12
N GLY A 155 -6.93 0.09 -13.97
CA GLY A 155 -7.81 -0.77 -14.79
C GLY A 155 -7.08 -1.57 -15.87
N GLU A 156 -5.89 -1.15 -16.31
CA GLU A 156 -5.04 -1.92 -17.22
C GLU A 156 -4.05 -2.81 -16.47
N ILE A 157 -3.58 -2.33 -15.32
CA ILE A 157 -2.65 -3.08 -14.46
C ILE A 157 -3.32 -3.39 -13.15
N GLU A 158 -3.41 -4.67 -12.84
CA GLU A 158 -3.85 -5.13 -11.54
C GLU A 158 -2.78 -4.86 -10.48
N ASN A 159 -3.14 -4.12 -9.46
CA ASN A 159 -2.35 -3.96 -8.24
C ASN A 159 -3.20 -4.29 -7.01
N GLY A 160 -2.59 -4.34 -5.83
CA GLY A 160 -3.27 -4.56 -4.56
C GLY A 160 -3.68 -3.26 -3.85
N ASP A 161 -3.89 -2.18 -4.60
CA ASP A 161 -4.30 -0.90 -4.05
C ASP A 161 -5.80 -0.87 -3.73
N TYR A 162 -6.17 -0.10 -2.72
CA TYR A 162 -7.57 0.11 -2.30
C TYR A 162 -8.43 0.73 -3.39
N GLU A 163 -7.85 1.61 -4.21
CA GLU A 163 -8.56 2.36 -5.23
C GLU A 163 -9.30 1.44 -6.19
N ARG A 164 -8.69 0.33 -6.60
CA ARG A 164 -9.32 -0.67 -7.44
C ARG A 164 -10.67 -1.12 -6.87
N TRP A 165 -10.67 -1.54 -5.60
CA TRP A 165 -11.86 -2.07 -4.96
C TRP A 165 -12.92 -1.01 -4.71
N ILE A 166 -12.50 0.23 -4.43
CA ILE A 166 -13.43 1.37 -4.30
C ILE A 166 -14.09 1.67 -5.64
N ARG A 167 -13.33 1.65 -6.74
CA ARG A 167 -13.87 1.85 -8.11
C ARG A 167 -14.88 0.76 -8.47
N GLU A 168 -14.56 -0.51 -8.20
CA GLU A 168 -15.47 -1.64 -8.41
C GLU A 168 -16.78 -1.45 -7.60
N ALA A 169 -16.70 -1.10 -6.33
CA ALA A 169 -17.88 -0.86 -5.49
C ALA A 169 -18.77 0.29 -5.97
N LEU A 170 -18.20 1.33 -6.58
CA LEU A 170 -18.97 2.42 -7.19
C LEU A 170 -19.63 1.98 -8.51
N GLN A 171 -18.92 1.20 -9.33
CA GLN A 171 -19.45 0.62 -10.57
C GLN A 171 -20.63 -0.32 -10.30
N ASP A 172 -20.55 -1.17 -9.28
CA ASP A 172 -21.62 -2.08 -8.87
C ASP A 172 -22.89 -1.32 -8.43
N ARG A 173 -22.74 -0.06 -8.01
CA ARG A 173 -23.85 0.87 -7.71
C ARG A 173 -24.39 1.62 -8.94
N GLY A 174 -23.83 1.36 -10.12
CA GLY A 174 -24.21 2.03 -11.37
C GLY A 174 -23.70 3.49 -11.48
N LEU A 175 -22.68 3.86 -10.70
CA LEU A 175 -22.10 5.21 -10.72
C LEU A 175 -20.96 5.31 -11.74
N ASP A 176 -20.87 6.48 -12.39
CA ASP A 176 -19.73 6.79 -13.27
C ASP A 176 -18.48 7.08 -12.42
N VAL A 177 -17.56 6.14 -12.39
CA VAL A 177 -16.30 6.23 -11.62
C VAL A 177 -15.45 7.42 -12.07
N LEU A 178 -15.47 7.78 -13.37
CA LEU A 178 -14.68 8.88 -13.90
C LEU A 178 -15.17 10.26 -13.41
N SER A 179 -16.37 10.34 -12.83
CA SER A 179 -16.84 11.55 -12.18
C SER A 179 -16.19 11.81 -10.82
N PHE A 180 -15.61 10.79 -10.18
CA PHE A 180 -14.98 10.86 -8.86
C PHE A 180 -13.46 10.75 -8.90
N PHE A 181 -12.92 9.96 -9.83
CA PHE A 181 -11.50 9.67 -9.93
C PHE A 181 -10.85 10.35 -11.13
N PRO A 182 -9.58 10.77 -11.02
CA PRO A 182 -8.85 11.31 -12.15
C PRO A 182 -8.70 10.27 -13.27
N ARG A 183 -8.66 10.73 -14.51
CA ARG A 183 -8.49 9.86 -15.70
C ARG A 183 -7.07 9.31 -15.80
N ASP A 184 -6.08 10.12 -15.44
CA ASP A 184 -4.64 9.80 -15.60
C ASP A 184 -4.03 9.36 -14.27
N HIS A 185 -4.48 8.23 -13.72
CA HIS A 185 -3.87 7.66 -12.53
C HIS A 185 -3.05 6.43 -12.90
N ARG A 186 -1.72 6.53 -12.77
CA ARG A 186 -0.79 5.46 -13.12
C ARG A 186 -0.34 4.71 -11.89
N HIS A 187 -0.41 3.39 -11.98
CA HIS A 187 0.12 2.46 -11.01
C HIS A 187 1.37 1.75 -11.53
N SER A 188 2.13 1.20 -10.61
CA SER A 188 3.26 0.35 -10.92
C SER A 188 3.12 -1.00 -10.23
N VAL A 189 3.62 -2.05 -10.87
CA VAL A 189 3.70 -3.40 -10.29
C VAL A 189 5.11 -3.96 -10.50
N VAL A 190 5.65 -4.61 -9.47
CA VAL A 190 6.94 -5.31 -9.54
C VAL A 190 6.78 -6.58 -10.38
N LEU A 191 7.60 -6.70 -11.43
CA LEU A 191 7.59 -7.83 -12.37
C LEU A 191 8.75 -8.79 -12.20
N GLU A 192 9.93 -8.25 -11.90
CA GLU A 192 11.17 -9.02 -11.86
C GLU A 192 12.11 -8.50 -10.78
N ARG A 193 12.93 -9.40 -10.28
CA ARG A 193 14.00 -9.07 -9.33
C ARG A 193 15.15 -8.40 -10.09
N GLY A 194 15.62 -7.27 -9.57
CA GLY A 194 16.82 -6.61 -10.07
C GLY A 194 18.11 -7.15 -9.42
N PRO A 195 19.27 -6.75 -9.92
CA PRO A 195 20.57 -7.24 -9.44
C PRO A 195 20.91 -6.78 -8.00
N GLY A 196 20.25 -5.74 -7.49
CA GLY A 196 20.57 -5.12 -6.20
C GLY A 196 19.91 -5.74 -4.97
N ILE A 197 19.05 -6.75 -5.12
CA ILE A 197 18.46 -7.42 -3.97
C ILE A 197 19.48 -8.40 -3.39
N ILE A 198 20.14 -7.98 -2.34
CA ILE A 198 20.96 -8.85 -1.48
C ILE A 198 19.98 -9.85 -0.86
N ARG A 199 20.27 -11.15 -0.99
CA ARG A 199 19.58 -12.18 -0.18
C ARG A 199 19.83 -11.83 1.27
N VAL A 200 18.79 -11.44 1.98
CA VAL A 200 18.83 -11.44 3.44
C VAL A 200 18.93 -12.91 3.81
N ASN A 201 20.13 -13.36 4.18
CA ASN A 201 20.31 -14.68 4.74
C ASN A 201 19.34 -14.77 5.92
N ALA A 202 18.49 -15.81 5.92
CA ALA A 202 17.77 -16.18 7.12
C ALA A 202 18.81 -16.27 8.23
N TYR A 203 18.59 -15.53 9.29
CA TYR A 203 19.36 -15.69 10.51
C TYR A 203 19.10 -17.12 10.98
N GLU A 204 20.11 -18.00 10.84
CA GLU A 204 20.17 -19.28 11.54
C GLU A 204 20.23 -19.05 13.05
#